data_0e496996ceef2920c8ade2d48efa3fc9
#
_entry.id   0e496996ceef2920c8ade2d48efa3fc9
#
_cell.length_a   1.000
_cell.length_b   1.000
_cell.length_c   1.000
_cell.angle_alpha   90.00
_cell.angle_beta   90.00
_cell.angle_gamma   90.00
#
_symmetry.space_group_name_H-M   'P 1'
#
loop_
_entity.id
_entity.type
_entity.pdbx_description
1 polymer ?
#
loop_
_entity_poly.entity_id
_entity_poly.type
_entity_poly.pdbx_seq_one_letter_code
_entity_poly.pdbx_strand_id
1 'polypeptide(L)'
;MCGIDCHDHRNLAGCSVDSELGMSIALLIDVREENLVGCLVQNTGNTELTVNYGDIFCFWFDGACGEGPNGKKQVYDWERYYSVIRKLQPDAVINICGPDVRWCGNEAGHCRKSEWSVVPEELRDAERTSEKSQKADDGTFSRKYDSQDEDLGSREAIKHAEKLVWYPAEVDTSIRIGWFYHASEDTEVRTADELLQIYLDAVGANASLLLNIPPDKHGRMAKPDCDSLKELGEKIQKIFADNITGKAQITADSQQNGHPVTLAADGDSATYWKASEGREKAVITLHFPEKQDVSCVVLGEYLPLGQHIEQGEIIADGKKITDFTVVGHKRICVFETIKVQELVVKITSSRTEPILRLLEVYR
;
A
#
# COMPACT_ATOMS: atom_id res chain seq x y z
N MET A 1 20.17 4.93 -7.95
CA MET A 1 19.99 5.19 -9.40
C MET A 1 19.56 3.89 -10.05
N CYS A 2 18.27 3.58 -10.06
CA CYS A 2 17.74 2.49 -10.89
C CYS A 2 17.38 3.09 -12.24
N GLY A 3 18.31 2.99 -13.20
CA GLY A 3 17.99 3.25 -14.60
C GLY A 3 17.13 2.11 -15.12
N ILE A 4 15.87 2.36 -15.39
CA ILE A 4 15.03 1.46 -16.16
C ILE A 4 15.53 1.58 -17.60
N ASP A 5 16.39 0.65 -18.02
CA ASP A 5 16.85 0.56 -19.41
C ASP A 5 15.73 -0.15 -20.21
N CYS A 6 14.94 0.65 -20.91
CA CYS A 6 13.80 0.16 -21.73
C CYS A 6 14.21 -0.70 -22.93
N HIS A 7 15.48 -1.09 -23.04
CA HIS A 7 16.02 -1.83 -24.20
C HIS A 7 16.40 -3.28 -23.94
N ASP A 8 16.34 -3.79 -22.69
CA ASP A 8 16.72 -5.17 -22.41
C ASP A 8 15.48 -6.10 -22.35
N HIS A 9 15.21 -6.77 -23.46
CA HIS A 9 14.05 -7.66 -23.65
C HIS A 9 14.13 -8.99 -22.87
N ARG A 10 15.13 -9.19 -21.98
CA ARG A 10 15.38 -10.49 -21.33
C ARG A 10 15.00 -10.58 -19.86
N ASN A 11 14.48 -9.49 -19.24
CA ASN A 11 14.12 -9.46 -17.82
C ASN A 11 12.69 -8.95 -17.56
N LEU A 12 11.70 -9.56 -18.23
CA LEU A 12 10.27 -9.28 -17.92
C LEU A 12 9.76 -10.01 -16.67
N ALA A 13 10.59 -10.80 -16.00
CA ALA A 13 10.23 -11.55 -14.78
C ALA A 13 10.78 -10.95 -13.48
N GLY A 14 11.18 -9.69 -13.46
CA GLY A 14 11.83 -9.11 -12.29
C GLY A 14 11.53 -7.64 -12.11
N CYS A 15 10.31 -7.27 -11.75
CA CYS A 15 10.11 -5.99 -11.09
C CYS A 15 10.63 -6.11 -9.66
N SER A 16 11.81 -5.55 -9.39
CA SER A 16 12.28 -5.41 -8.03
C SER A 16 11.32 -4.52 -7.26
N VAL A 17 10.78 -5.05 -6.18
CA VAL A 17 10.07 -4.27 -5.18
C VAL A 17 11.11 -3.37 -4.54
N ASP A 18 10.96 -2.08 -4.67
CA ASP A 18 11.65 -1.15 -3.78
C ASP A 18 10.88 -1.15 -2.46
N SER A 19 11.36 -1.99 -1.53
CA SER A 19 10.75 -2.19 -0.22
C SER A 19 10.71 -0.90 0.62
N GLU A 20 11.54 0.10 0.29
CA GLU A 20 11.55 1.38 0.98
C GLU A 20 10.43 2.32 0.49
N LEU A 21 10.04 2.24 -0.77
CA LEU A 21 8.99 3.09 -1.33
C LEU A 21 7.58 2.55 -1.12
N GLY A 22 7.40 1.27 -0.77
CA GLY A 22 6.09 0.66 -0.53
C GLY A 22 5.20 0.56 -1.79
N MET A 23 5.79 0.73 -2.98
CA MET A 23 5.10 0.66 -4.26
C MET A 23 5.59 -0.56 -5.04
N SER A 24 4.65 -1.40 -5.46
CA SER A 24 4.92 -2.50 -6.39
C SER A 24 4.40 -2.10 -7.77
N ILE A 25 5.28 -2.12 -8.75
CA ILE A 25 4.84 -2.06 -10.15
C ILE A 25 4.70 -3.51 -10.58
N ALA A 26 3.47 -3.99 -10.66
CA ALA A 26 3.20 -5.33 -11.16
C ALA A 26 2.89 -5.27 -12.65
N LEU A 27 3.57 -6.12 -13.42
CA LEU A 27 3.08 -6.51 -14.72
C LEU A 27 1.92 -7.46 -14.44
N LEU A 28 0.67 -7.00 -14.65
CA LEU A 28 -0.50 -7.85 -14.52
C LEU A 28 -0.43 -8.90 -15.62
N ILE A 29 -0.07 -10.13 -15.25
CA ILE A 29 -0.30 -11.27 -16.12
C ILE A 29 -1.78 -11.59 -15.97
N ASP A 30 -2.59 -11.21 -16.97
CA ASP A 30 -4.01 -11.53 -17.01
C ASP A 30 -4.20 -13.05 -17.03
N VAL A 31 -4.62 -13.60 -15.90
CA VAL A 31 -4.85 -15.05 -15.72
C VAL A 31 -6.23 -15.47 -16.27
N ARG A 32 -6.90 -14.64 -17.07
CA ARG A 32 -8.18 -14.99 -17.70
C ARG A 32 -8.06 -16.13 -18.74
N GLU A 33 -6.87 -16.49 -19.15
CA GLU A 33 -6.74 -17.71 -19.94
C GLU A 33 -6.79 -18.93 -19.02
N GLU A 34 -7.82 -19.74 -19.20
CA GLU A 34 -8.03 -21.07 -18.56
C GLU A 34 -6.75 -21.93 -18.50
N ASN A 35 -5.76 -21.60 -19.28
CA ASN A 35 -4.50 -22.32 -19.41
C ASN A 35 -3.48 -22.00 -18.32
N LEU A 36 -3.41 -20.81 -17.74
CA LEU A 36 -2.36 -20.46 -16.78
C LEU A 36 -2.70 -20.95 -15.36
N VAL A 37 -3.93 -20.76 -14.92
CA VAL A 37 -4.43 -21.35 -13.66
C VAL A 37 -4.62 -22.84 -13.82
N GLY A 38 -5.06 -23.31 -14.99
CA GLY A 38 -5.10 -24.72 -15.33
C GLY A 38 -3.72 -25.38 -15.33
N CYS A 39 -2.66 -24.72 -15.79
CA CYS A 39 -1.29 -25.20 -15.69
C CYS A 39 -0.78 -25.28 -14.25
N LEU A 40 -1.16 -24.33 -13.38
CA LEU A 40 -0.79 -24.37 -11.97
C LEU A 40 -1.49 -25.49 -11.20
N VAL A 41 -2.69 -25.92 -11.62
CA VAL A 41 -3.55 -26.76 -10.80
C VAL A 41 -3.96 -28.08 -11.46
N GLN A 42 -4.12 -28.16 -12.77
CA GLN A 42 -4.66 -29.36 -13.44
C GLN A 42 -3.64 -30.42 -13.78
N ASN A 43 -2.36 -30.13 -13.87
CA ASN A 43 -1.37 -31.14 -14.19
C ASN A 43 -0.54 -31.50 -12.97
N THR A 44 -0.71 -32.70 -12.53
CA THR A 44 0.09 -33.45 -11.57
C THR A 44 1.58 -33.18 -11.77
N GLY A 45 2.11 -32.16 -11.09
CA GLY A 45 3.53 -31.88 -11.01
C GLY A 45 4.07 -30.72 -11.85
N ASN A 46 3.30 -30.09 -12.72
CA ASN A 46 3.80 -28.95 -13.51
C ASN A 46 3.32 -27.62 -12.97
N THR A 47 3.98 -27.25 -11.92
CA THR A 47 4.00 -25.91 -11.31
C THR A 47 5.09 -25.09 -11.98
N GLU A 48 5.05 -24.99 -13.30
CA GLU A 48 6.13 -24.40 -14.09
C GLU A 48 6.55 -23.03 -13.58
N LEU A 49 5.60 -22.16 -13.28
CA LEU A 49 5.87 -20.84 -12.73
C LEU A 49 6.46 -20.92 -11.32
N THR A 50 6.00 -21.84 -10.50
CA THR A 50 6.41 -21.90 -9.08
C THR A 50 7.74 -22.61 -8.84
N VAL A 51 8.29 -23.34 -9.84
CA VAL A 51 9.55 -24.09 -9.69
C VAL A 51 10.65 -23.67 -10.65
N ASN A 52 10.33 -23.01 -11.77
CA ASN A 52 11.32 -22.76 -12.82
C ASN A 52 11.85 -21.32 -12.83
N TYR A 53 11.24 -20.38 -12.12
CA TYR A 53 11.57 -18.96 -12.22
C TYR A 53 12.08 -18.35 -10.92
N GLY A 54 12.42 -19.17 -9.91
CA GLY A 54 12.92 -18.72 -8.61
C GLY A 54 11.80 -18.30 -7.66
N ASP A 55 12.15 -17.46 -6.68
CA ASP A 55 11.22 -17.01 -5.65
C ASP A 55 10.19 -16.03 -6.22
N ILE A 56 8.92 -16.29 -5.95
CA ILE A 56 7.81 -15.45 -6.37
C ILE A 56 7.38 -14.58 -5.19
N PHE A 57 7.32 -13.28 -5.40
CA PHE A 57 6.89 -12.33 -4.38
C PHE A 57 5.38 -12.40 -4.13
N CYS A 58 4.57 -12.40 -5.20
CA CYS A 58 3.12 -12.28 -5.10
C CYS A 58 2.39 -13.11 -6.17
N PHE A 59 1.31 -13.76 -5.75
CA PHE A 59 0.26 -14.29 -6.63
C PHE A 59 -0.96 -13.41 -6.50
N TRP A 60 -1.39 -12.85 -7.63
CA TRP A 60 -2.52 -11.94 -7.68
C TRP A 60 -3.68 -12.60 -8.41
N PHE A 61 -4.81 -12.77 -7.70
CA PHE A 61 -6.00 -13.41 -8.25
C PHE A 61 -7.14 -12.40 -8.40
N ASP A 62 -7.47 -12.06 -9.63
CA ASP A 62 -8.63 -11.22 -9.96
C ASP A 62 -9.93 -11.83 -9.43
N GLY A 63 -10.12 -13.15 -9.64
CA GLY A 63 -11.36 -13.82 -9.30
C GLY A 63 -12.53 -13.40 -10.16
N ALA A 64 -12.32 -12.52 -11.14
CA ALA A 64 -13.37 -12.13 -12.07
C ALA A 64 -13.96 -13.35 -12.76
N CYS A 65 -15.28 -13.45 -12.70
CA CYS A 65 -16.03 -14.57 -13.19
C CYS A 65 -17.08 -14.05 -14.15
N GLY A 66 -16.64 -13.55 -15.32
CA GLY A 66 -17.57 -13.11 -16.35
C GLY A 66 -18.55 -14.22 -16.72
N GLU A 67 -19.85 -13.97 -16.63
CA GLU A 67 -20.81 -14.83 -17.29
C GLU A 67 -20.55 -14.73 -18.79
N GLY A 68 -20.02 -15.84 -19.34
CA GLY A 68 -19.94 -15.95 -20.79
C GLY A 68 -21.34 -15.88 -21.42
N PRO A 69 -21.44 -15.76 -22.76
CA PRO A 69 -22.74 -15.72 -23.47
C PRO A 69 -23.66 -16.91 -23.18
N ASN A 70 -23.12 -17.96 -22.56
CA ASN A 70 -23.84 -19.19 -22.16
C ASN A 70 -24.32 -19.17 -20.69
N GLY A 71 -24.12 -18.05 -19.95
CA GLY A 71 -24.52 -17.90 -18.54
C GLY A 71 -23.75 -18.81 -17.58
N LYS A 72 -22.62 -19.43 -17.98
CA LYS A 72 -21.85 -20.30 -17.11
C LYS A 72 -20.96 -19.48 -16.20
N LYS A 73 -21.09 -19.68 -14.90
CA LYS A 73 -20.21 -19.12 -13.87
C LYS A 73 -18.96 -19.99 -13.74
N GLN A 74 -17.79 -19.37 -13.73
CA GLN A 74 -16.55 -20.05 -13.39
C GLN A 74 -16.51 -20.34 -11.89
N VAL A 75 -16.09 -21.55 -11.52
CA VAL A 75 -15.91 -21.95 -10.12
C VAL A 75 -14.43 -22.16 -9.88
N TYR A 76 -13.89 -21.48 -8.88
CA TYR A 76 -12.48 -21.55 -8.51
C TYR A 76 -12.29 -22.49 -7.32
N ASP A 77 -11.27 -23.34 -7.35
CA ASP A 77 -10.84 -24.18 -6.23
C ASP A 77 -9.78 -23.45 -5.41
N TRP A 78 -10.19 -22.37 -4.70
CA TRP A 78 -9.29 -21.48 -3.96
C TRP A 78 -8.39 -22.23 -2.98
N GLU A 79 -8.95 -23.17 -2.20
CA GLU A 79 -8.18 -23.94 -1.22
C GLU A 79 -7.04 -24.71 -1.86
N ARG A 80 -7.30 -25.33 -3.00
CA ARG A 80 -6.29 -26.07 -3.75
C ARG A 80 -5.21 -25.13 -4.31
N TYR A 81 -5.58 -23.95 -4.83
CA TYR A 81 -4.62 -22.97 -5.33
C TYR A 81 -3.71 -22.51 -4.21
N TYR A 82 -4.25 -22.10 -3.07
CA TYR A 82 -3.48 -21.67 -1.92
C TYR A 82 -2.57 -22.78 -1.39
N SER A 83 -3.06 -24.02 -1.30
CA SER A 83 -2.26 -25.15 -0.80
C SER A 83 -1.03 -25.43 -1.69
N VAL A 84 -1.17 -25.32 -3.02
CA VAL A 84 -0.06 -25.47 -3.96
C VAL A 84 0.96 -24.34 -3.80
N ILE A 85 0.50 -23.09 -3.74
CA ILE A 85 1.37 -21.93 -3.56
C ILE A 85 2.13 -22.04 -2.23
N ARG A 86 1.43 -22.27 -1.11
CA ARG A 86 2.07 -22.40 0.21
C ARG A 86 3.09 -23.54 0.29
N LYS A 87 2.89 -24.61 -0.48
CA LYS A 87 3.84 -25.72 -0.54
C LYS A 87 5.11 -25.39 -1.31
N LEU A 88 5.00 -24.64 -2.41
CA LEU A 88 6.09 -24.44 -3.37
C LEU A 88 6.74 -23.08 -3.26
N GLN A 89 6.00 -22.09 -2.80
CA GLN A 89 6.41 -20.71 -2.60
C GLN A 89 5.83 -20.21 -1.26
N PRO A 90 6.34 -20.72 -0.11
CA PRO A 90 5.73 -20.48 1.21
C PRO A 90 5.73 -19.01 1.61
N ASP A 91 6.71 -18.24 1.13
CA ASP A 91 6.89 -16.83 1.45
C ASP A 91 6.14 -15.88 0.49
N ALA A 92 5.55 -16.42 -0.58
CA ALA A 92 4.79 -15.62 -1.54
C ALA A 92 3.48 -15.11 -0.93
N VAL A 93 3.18 -13.85 -1.19
CA VAL A 93 1.91 -13.21 -0.80
C VAL A 93 0.82 -13.59 -1.80
N ILE A 94 -0.39 -13.85 -1.31
CA ILE A 94 -1.56 -14.17 -2.16
C ILE A 94 -2.59 -13.05 -2.00
N ASN A 95 -2.75 -12.24 -3.06
CA ASN A 95 -3.50 -11.00 -3.05
C ASN A 95 -4.89 -11.12 -3.67
N ILE A 96 -5.78 -10.24 -3.28
CA ILE A 96 -7.14 -9.97 -3.76
C ILE A 96 -8.09 -11.12 -3.43
N CYS A 97 -8.34 -12.05 -4.33
CA CYS A 97 -9.00 -13.30 -3.98
C CYS A 97 -7.99 -14.24 -3.32
N GLY A 98 -7.43 -13.82 -2.17
CA GLY A 98 -6.37 -14.50 -1.43
C GLY A 98 -6.41 -14.17 0.05
N PRO A 99 -5.74 -14.99 0.89
CA PRO A 99 -5.83 -14.87 2.34
C PRO A 99 -4.92 -13.79 2.94
N ASP A 100 -4.01 -13.18 2.17
CA ASP A 100 -2.94 -12.35 2.76
C ASP A 100 -3.18 -10.86 2.60
N VAL A 101 -3.64 -10.41 1.44
CA VAL A 101 -3.86 -8.99 1.14
C VAL A 101 -5.22 -8.82 0.46
N ARG A 102 -6.04 -7.93 0.98
CA ARG A 102 -7.38 -7.67 0.46
C ARG A 102 -7.41 -6.55 -0.57
N TRP A 103 -8.38 -6.63 -1.44
CA TRP A 103 -8.73 -5.53 -2.31
C TRP A 103 -9.33 -4.35 -1.51
N CYS A 104 -8.94 -3.12 -1.84
CA CYS A 104 -9.46 -1.92 -1.16
C CYS A 104 -10.95 -1.65 -1.47
N GLY A 105 -11.50 -2.24 -2.55
CA GLY A 105 -12.92 -2.16 -2.92
C GLY A 105 -13.23 -1.23 -4.10
N ASN A 106 -12.22 -0.64 -4.75
CA ASN A 106 -12.36 0.15 -5.97
C ASN A 106 -11.07 0.09 -6.79
N GLU A 107 -11.15 0.43 -8.07
CA GLU A 107 -10.04 0.46 -9.02
C GLU A 107 -9.62 1.89 -9.39
N ALA A 108 -10.12 2.89 -8.65
CA ALA A 108 -9.86 4.29 -8.93
C ALA A 108 -8.55 4.83 -8.32
N GLY A 109 -7.86 4.02 -7.53
CA GLY A 109 -6.62 4.44 -6.88
C GLY A 109 -6.82 5.06 -5.50
N HIS A 110 -7.92 4.75 -4.80
CA HIS A 110 -8.22 5.31 -3.49
C HIS A 110 -8.41 4.24 -2.43
N CYS A 111 -7.87 4.47 -1.24
CA CYS A 111 -8.21 3.70 -0.04
C CYS A 111 -9.04 4.53 0.94
N ARG A 112 -9.44 3.90 2.02
CA ARG A 112 -10.16 4.56 3.10
C ARG A 112 -9.28 5.55 3.82
N LYS A 113 -9.86 6.62 4.32
CA LYS A 113 -9.15 7.59 5.15
C LYS A 113 -8.50 6.95 6.39
N SER A 114 -9.14 5.91 6.92
CA SER A 114 -8.62 5.08 8.03
C SER A 114 -8.49 3.64 7.56
N GLU A 115 -7.36 3.30 6.93
CA GLU A 115 -7.15 1.97 6.38
C GLU A 115 -6.54 1.03 7.44
N TRP A 116 -7.39 0.19 8.01
CA TRP A 116 -7.01 -0.79 9.01
C TRP A 116 -6.53 -2.10 8.38
N SER A 117 -5.44 -2.64 8.92
CA SER A 117 -4.95 -3.98 8.54
C SER A 117 -5.51 -5.10 9.43
N VAL A 118 -6.11 -4.76 10.57
CA VAL A 118 -6.84 -5.72 11.43
C VAL A 118 -8.33 -5.52 11.22
N VAL A 119 -8.97 -6.52 10.62
CA VAL A 119 -10.35 -6.44 10.14
C VAL A 119 -11.10 -7.76 10.45
N PRO A 120 -12.44 -7.79 10.35
CA PRO A 120 -13.21 -9.02 10.48
C PRO A 120 -12.80 -10.10 9.48
N GLU A 121 -12.78 -11.38 9.95
CA GLU A 121 -12.36 -12.53 9.13
C GLU A 121 -13.25 -12.75 7.90
N GLU A 122 -14.51 -12.38 7.97
CA GLU A 122 -15.49 -12.51 6.87
C GLU A 122 -15.05 -11.76 5.60
N LEU A 123 -14.13 -10.80 5.73
CA LEU A 123 -13.57 -10.09 4.57
C LEU A 123 -12.59 -10.94 3.74
N ARG A 124 -12.14 -12.08 4.27
CA ARG A 124 -11.30 -13.05 3.54
C ARG A 124 -12.08 -13.98 2.61
N ASP A 125 -13.39 -13.81 2.52
CA ASP A 125 -14.22 -14.59 1.62
C ASP A 125 -13.92 -14.25 0.15
N ALA A 126 -13.22 -15.16 -0.53
CA ALA A 126 -12.81 -15.00 -1.93
C ALA A 126 -14.00 -14.94 -2.88
N GLU A 127 -15.09 -15.66 -2.60
CA GLU A 127 -16.32 -15.61 -3.41
C GLU A 127 -16.98 -14.23 -3.32
N ARG A 128 -17.04 -13.67 -2.12
CA ARG A 128 -17.56 -12.31 -1.89
C ARG A 128 -16.69 -11.26 -2.61
N THR A 129 -15.37 -11.42 -2.60
CA THR A 129 -14.44 -10.53 -3.31
C THR A 129 -14.65 -10.64 -4.82
N SER A 130 -14.72 -11.88 -5.32
CA SER A 130 -15.00 -12.19 -6.72
C SER A 130 -16.33 -11.57 -7.20
N GLU A 131 -17.39 -11.66 -6.40
CA GLU A 131 -18.69 -11.07 -6.73
C GLU A 131 -18.64 -9.54 -6.76
N LYS A 132 -17.87 -8.91 -5.86
CA LYS A 132 -17.73 -7.44 -5.80
C LYS A 132 -16.86 -6.88 -6.92
N SER A 133 -15.88 -7.65 -7.43
CA SER A 133 -14.99 -7.22 -8.52
C SER A 133 -15.66 -7.27 -9.90
N GLN A 134 -16.78 -7.97 -10.03
CA GLN A 134 -17.50 -8.10 -11.31
C GLN A 134 -18.30 -6.85 -11.64
N LYS A 135 -17.65 -5.87 -12.24
CA LYS A 135 -18.33 -4.69 -12.82
C LYS A 135 -18.21 -4.75 -14.34
N ALA A 136 -19.25 -4.26 -15.01
CA ALA A 136 -19.17 -4.07 -16.46
C ALA A 136 -18.06 -3.07 -16.77
N ASP A 137 -17.11 -3.46 -17.58
CA ASP A 137 -16.07 -2.56 -18.08
C ASP A 137 -16.72 -1.57 -19.05
N ASP A 138 -17.00 -0.38 -18.56
CA ASP A 138 -17.51 0.75 -19.36
C ASP A 138 -16.37 1.66 -19.86
N GLY A 139 -15.11 1.22 -19.73
CA GLY A 139 -13.91 1.97 -20.09
C GLY A 139 -13.58 3.15 -19.18
N THR A 140 -14.31 3.33 -18.08
CA THR A 140 -14.08 4.47 -17.15
C THR A 140 -13.99 4.07 -15.68
N PHE A 141 -14.08 2.78 -15.36
CA PHE A 141 -14.15 2.28 -13.98
C PHE A 141 -12.90 2.64 -13.15
N SER A 142 -11.71 2.71 -13.75
CA SER A 142 -10.49 3.14 -13.06
C SER A 142 -10.50 4.62 -12.65
N ARG A 143 -11.50 5.37 -13.07
CA ARG A 143 -11.69 6.79 -12.71
C ARG A 143 -12.86 7.01 -11.77
N LYS A 144 -13.65 5.97 -11.46
CA LYS A 144 -14.81 6.06 -10.58
C LYS A 144 -14.45 5.59 -9.18
N TYR A 145 -14.56 6.49 -8.23
CA TYR A 145 -14.50 6.15 -6.82
C TYR A 145 -15.85 5.57 -6.38
N ASP A 146 -15.82 4.35 -5.91
CA ASP A 146 -16.99 3.64 -5.39
C ASP A 146 -16.56 2.82 -4.18
N SER A 147 -16.32 3.50 -3.04
CA SER A 147 -16.03 2.83 -1.78
C SER A 147 -17.34 2.35 -1.18
N GLN A 148 -17.50 1.03 -1.05
CA GLN A 148 -18.73 0.43 -0.54
C GLN A 148 -18.77 0.40 0.99
N ASP A 149 -17.61 0.40 1.66
CA ASP A 149 -17.51 0.31 3.11
C ASP A 149 -16.55 1.40 3.61
N GLU A 150 -17.07 2.36 4.37
CA GLU A 150 -16.27 3.50 4.86
C GLU A 150 -15.34 3.13 6.02
N ASP A 151 -15.71 2.10 6.79
CA ASP A 151 -14.95 1.67 7.97
C ASP A 151 -14.98 0.14 8.14
N LEU A 152 -13.80 -0.47 8.13
CA LEU A 152 -13.66 -1.92 8.27
C LEU A 152 -13.03 -2.35 9.59
N GLY A 153 -12.37 -1.45 10.29
CA GLY A 153 -11.52 -1.84 11.39
C GLY A 153 -11.53 -0.90 12.60
N SER A 154 -12.36 0.14 12.67
CA SER A 154 -12.51 0.94 13.88
C SER A 154 -13.05 0.10 15.04
N ARG A 155 -12.94 0.61 16.27
CA ARG A 155 -13.49 -0.06 17.46
C ARG A 155 -14.97 -0.39 17.30
N GLU A 156 -15.75 0.45 16.62
CA GLU A 156 -17.17 0.23 16.39
C GLU A 156 -17.42 -0.83 15.30
N ALA A 157 -16.66 -0.76 14.19
CA ALA A 157 -16.79 -1.72 13.11
C ALA A 157 -16.46 -3.16 13.53
N ILE A 158 -15.47 -3.35 14.42
CA ILE A 158 -15.04 -4.69 14.86
C ILE A 158 -15.74 -5.17 16.14
N LYS A 159 -16.62 -4.35 16.73
CA LYS A 159 -17.22 -4.62 18.05
C LYS A 159 -17.98 -5.94 18.14
N HIS A 160 -18.58 -6.37 17.05
CA HIS A 160 -19.38 -7.59 16.97
C HIS A 160 -18.73 -8.67 16.10
N ALA A 161 -17.50 -8.46 15.64
CA ALA A 161 -16.77 -9.46 14.89
C ALA A 161 -16.40 -10.65 15.77
N GLU A 162 -16.73 -11.85 15.32
CA GLU A 162 -16.40 -13.10 16.07
C GLU A 162 -14.89 -13.34 16.05
N LYS A 163 -14.25 -13.00 14.93
CA LYS A 163 -12.81 -13.19 14.73
C LYS A 163 -12.20 -12.04 13.94
N LEU A 164 -11.01 -11.62 14.33
CA LEU A 164 -10.20 -10.61 13.63
C LEU A 164 -8.99 -11.26 12.98
N VAL A 165 -8.61 -10.73 11.82
CA VAL A 165 -7.47 -11.20 11.05
C VAL A 165 -6.59 -10.04 10.62
N TRP A 166 -5.30 -10.31 10.42
CA TRP A 166 -4.39 -9.42 9.74
C TRP A 166 -4.63 -9.54 8.23
N TYR A 167 -5.16 -8.50 7.61
CA TYR A 167 -5.55 -8.49 6.21
C TYR A 167 -5.39 -7.08 5.64
N PRO A 168 -4.14 -6.63 5.36
CA PRO A 168 -3.84 -5.30 4.85
C PRO A 168 -4.47 -5.08 3.48
N ALA A 169 -4.67 -3.82 3.11
CA ALA A 169 -5.28 -3.44 1.85
C ALA A 169 -4.26 -3.26 0.74
N GLU A 170 -4.67 -3.61 -0.48
CA GLU A 170 -4.06 -3.18 -1.72
C GLU A 170 -5.01 -2.28 -2.48
N VAL A 171 -4.48 -1.15 -2.92
CA VAL A 171 -5.12 -0.24 -3.88
C VAL A 171 -4.60 -0.59 -5.24
N ASP A 172 -5.47 -0.89 -6.18
CA ASP A 172 -5.14 -1.12 -7.57
C ASP A 172 -5.76 -0.07 -8.47
N THR A 173 -5.05 0.31 -9.52
CA THR A 173 -5.53 1.23 -10.54
C THR A 173 -4.68 1.15 -11.79
N SER A 174 -5.17 1.72 -12.88
CA SER A 174 -4.42 1.82 -14.13
C SER A 174 -3.91 3.22 -14.38
N ILE A 175 -2.72 3.33 -14.97
CA ILE A 175 -2.19 4.60 -15.49
C ILE A 175 -3.04 5.15 -16.63
N ARG A 176 -3.80 4.28 -17.32
CA ARG A 176 -4.72 4.60 -18.42
C ARG A 176 -6.18 4.56 -17.97
N ILE A 177 -7.11 4.82 -18.88
CA ILE A 177 -8.55 4.77 -18.59
C ILE A 177 -8.99 3.34 -18.28
N GLY A 178 -8.50 2.35 -19.04
CA GLY A 178 -8.79 0.93 -18.86
C GLY A 178 -7.54 0.14 -18.47
N TRP A 179 -7.72 -1.20 -18.38
CA TRP A 179 -6.65 -2.13 -18.01
C TRP A 179 -5.74 -2.52 -19.16
N PHE A 180 -6.17 -2.28 -20.41
CA PHE A 180 -5.46 -2.67 -21.62
C PHE A 180 -4.97 -1.46 -22.40
N TYR A 181 -3.93 -1.67 -23.22
CA TYR A 181 -3.36 -0.63 -24.06
C TYR A 181 -4.22 -0.35 -25.29
N HIS A 182 -4.54 0.93 -25.48
CA HIS A 182 -5.12 1.46 -26.71
C HIS A 182 -4.35 2.72 -27.13
N ALA A 183 -3.83 2.73 -28.38
CA ALA A 183 -3.06 3.87 -28.88
C ALA A 183 -3.87 5.17 -28.96
N SER A 184 -5.20 5.09 -29.07
CA SER A 184 -6.10 6.25 -29.02
C SER A 184 -6.11 6.96 -27.67
N GLU A 185 -5.65 6.31 -26.60
CA GLU A 185 -5.62 6.82 -25.22
C GLU A 185 -4.26 7.43 -24.83
N ASP A 186 -3.31 7.51 -25.76
CA ASP A 186 -1.97 8.02 -25.47
C ASP A 186 -1.97 9.50 -24.96
N THR A 187 -3.03 10.23 -25.20
CA THR A 187 -3.22 11.61 -24.69
C THR A 187 -4.00 11.67 -23.37
N GLU A 188 -4.46 10.53 -22.84
CA GLU A 188 -5.32 10.42 -21.66
C GLU A 188 -4.64 9.67 -20.50
N VAL A 189 -3.33 9.47 -20.61
CA VAL A 189 -2.50 8.89 -19.55
C VAL A 189 -2.57 9.77 -18.30
N ARG A 190 -2.68 9.18 -17.12
CA ARG A 190 -2.65 9.93 -15.85
C ARG A 190 -1.38 10.75 -15.76
N THR A 191 -1.52 12.00 -15.36
CA THR A 191 -0.40 12.89 -15.09
C THR A 191 0.39 12.43 -13.87
N ALA A 192 1.66 12.84 -13.76
CA ALA A 192 2.47 12.56 -12.59
C ALA A 192 1.89 13.16 -11.30
N ASP A 193 1.14 14.26 -11.37
CA ASP A 193 0.47 14.84 -10.20
C ASP A 193 -0.71 13.98 -9.73
N GLU A 194 -1.52 13.44 -10.64
CA GLU A 194 -2.60 12.49 -10.30
C GLU A 194 -2.02 11.21 -9.69
N LEU A 195 -0.94 10.67 -10.28
CA LEU A 195 -0.27 9.47 -9.76
C LEU A 195 0.39 9.72 -8.39
N LEU A 196 0.97 10.91 -8.19
CA LEU A 196 1.53 11.29 -6.89
C LEU A 196 0.42 11.36 -5.82
N GLN A 197 -0.73 11.93 -6.15
CA GLN A 197 -1.86 11.96 -5.21
C GLN A 197 -2.33 10.55 -4.87
N ILE A 198 -2.46 9.66 -5.86
CA ILE A 198 -2.79 8.26 -5.64
C ILE A 198 -1.76 7.58 -4.73
N TYR A 199 -0.46 7.81 -4.96
CA TYR A 199 0.61 7.28 -4.12
C TYR A 199 0.47 7.74 -2.66
N LEU A 200 0.26 9.04 -2.45
CA LEU A 200 0.11 9.60 -1.11
C LEU A 200 -1.16 9.11 -0.40
N ASP A 201 -2.25 8.96 -1.15
CA ASP A 201 -3.53 8.49 -0.61
C ASP A 201 -3.55 6.97 -0.34
N ALA A 202 -2.76 6.18 -1.07
CA ALA A 202 -2.65 4.74 -0.87
C ALA A 202 -1.51 4.39 0.10
N VAL A 203 -0.25 4.59 -0.33
CA VAL A 203 0.93 4.22 0.45
C VAL A 203 1.06 5.09 1.70
N GLY A 204 0.72 6.37 1.60
CA GLY A 204 0.68 7.30 2.73
C GLY A 204 -0.49 7.09 3.67
N ALA A 205 -1.41 6.17 3.38
CA ALA A 205 -2.57 5.85 4.20
C ALA A 205 -2.65 4.37 4.62
N ASN A 206 -1.51 3.68 4.67
CA ASN A 206 -1.39 2.29 5.15
C ASN A 206 -1.90 1.22 4.18
N ALA A 207 -1.89 1.47 2.86
CA ALA A 207 -2.18 0.45 1.85
C ALA A 207 -0.96 0.22 0.94
N SER A 208 -0.89 -0.94 0.28
CA SER A 208 -0.02 -1.12 -0.89
C SER A 208 -0.67 -0.50 -2.12
N LEU A 209 0.15 -0.15 -3.11
CA LEU A 209 -0.32 0.36 -4.40
C LEU A 209 0.16 -0.54 -5.53
N LEU A 210 -0.79 -1.07 -6.29
CA LEU A 210 -0.56 -1.74 -7.56
C LEU A 210 -0.99 -0.82 -8.69
N LEU A 211 -0.01 -0.38 -9.50
CA LEU A 211 -0.27 0.46 -10.65
C LEU A 211 -0.10 -0.35 -11.93
N ASN A 212 -1.20 -0.56 -12.65
CA ASN A 212 -1.17 -1.21 -13.95
C ASN A 212 -0.63 -0.28 -15.02
N ILE A 213 0.33 -0.79 -15.80
CA ILE A 213 0.94 -0.12 -16.96
C ILE A 213 0.82 -1.08 -18.14
N PRO A 214 -0.23 -0.94 -18.96
CA PRO A 214 -0.52 -1.91 -19.99
C PRO A 214 0.52 -1.85 -21.13
N PRO A 215 1.15 -2.97 -21.49
CA PRO A 215 2.11 -3.01 -22.61
C PRO A 215 1.43 -2.86 -23.96
N ASP A 216 2.14 -2.26 -24.91
CA ASP A 216 1.73 -2.22 -26.32
C ASP A 216 1.74 -3.62 -26.95
N LYS A 217 1.27 -3.74 -28.20
CA LYS A 217 1.26 -5.01 -28.95
C LYS A 217 2.65 -5.64 -29.18
N HIS A 218 3.73 -4.95 -28.84
CA HIS A 218 5.10 -5.41 -28.90
C HIS A 218 5.66 -5.76 -27.51
N GLY A 219 4.84 -5.73 -26.46
CA GLY A 219 5.23 -5.99 -25.08
C GLY A 219 6.04 -4.87 -24.43
N ARG A 220 5.90 -3.62 -24.89
CA ARG A 220 6.67 -2.46 -24.38
C ARG A 220 5.73 -1.44 -23.75
N MET A 221 6.20 -0.78 -22.71
CA MET A 221 5.53 0.39 -22.18
C MET A 221 5.52 1.52 -23.22
N ALA A 222 4.38 2.17 -23.41
CA ALA A 222 4.26 3.30 -24.31
C ALA A 222 5.02 4.53 -23.78
N LYS A 223 5.49 5.38 -24.69
CA LYS A 223 6.28 6.55 -24.30
C LYS A 223 5.52 7.50 -23.33
N PRO A 224 4.24 7.82 -23.51
CA PRO A 224 3.52 8.66 -22.56
C PRO A 224 3.48 8.08 -21.13
N ASP A 225 3.32 6.76 -21.01
CA ASP A 225 3.33 6.06 -19.74
C ASP A 225 4.69 6.16 -19.05
N CYS A 226 5.78 5.94 -19.83
CA CYS A 226 7.15 6.08 -19.33
C CYS A 226 7.45 7.51 -18.87
N ASP A 227 7.00 8.53 -19.63
CA ASP A 227 7.24 9.93 -19.30
C ASP A 227 6.53 10.30 -17.98
N SER A 228 5.25 9.87 -17.81
CA SER A 228 4.48 10.13 -16.59
C SER A 228 5.08 9.41 -15.37
N LEU A 229 5.53 8.16 -15.53
CA LEU A 229 6.17 7.40 -14.44
C LEU A 229 7.51 8.00 -14.02
N LYS A 230 8.31 8.47 -15.00
CA LYS A 230 9.57 9.12 -14.70
C LYS A 230 9.36 10.40 -13.91
N GLU A 231 8.42 11.23 -14.32
CA GLU A 231 8.08 12.46 -13.60
C GLU A 231 7.52 12.15 -12.20
N LEU A 232 6.68 11.11 -12.04
CA LEU A 232 6.22 10.63 -10.75
C LEU A 232 7.40 10.27 -9.84
N GLY A 233 8.37 9.50 -10.35
CA GLY A 233 9.56 9.10 -9.61
C GLY A 233 10.38 10.33 -9.15
N GLU A 234 10.56 11.32 -10.02
CA GLU A 234 11.22 12.58 -9.67
C GLU A 234 10.49 13.36 -8.57
N LYS A 235 9.15 13.41 -8.62
CA LYS A 235 8.32 14.06 -7.59
C LYS A 235 8.40 13.34 -6.25
N ILE A 236 8.33 12.01 -6.22
CA ILE A 236 8.48 11.20 -5.00
C ILE A 236 9.88 11.42 -4.41
N GLN A 237 10.93 11.30 -5.21
CA GLN A 237 12.30 11.53 -4.76
C GLN A 237 12.49 12.95 -4.18
N LYS A 238 11.83 13.95 -4.75
CA LYS A 238 11.90 15.32 -4.23
C LYS A 238 11.29 15.46 -2.84
N ILE A 239 10.15 14.79 -2.57
CA ILE A 239 9.50 14.82 -1.25
C ILE A 239 10.42 14.22 -0.18
N PHE A 240 11.15 13.16 -0.51
CA PHE A 240 11.99 12.42 0.43
C PHE A 240 13.50 12.71 0.31
N ALA A 241 13.88 13.81 -0.37
CA ALA A 241 15.31 14.09 -0.67
C ALA A 241 16.12 14.53 0.55
N ASP A 242 15.54 15.29 1.48
CA ASP A 242 16.26 15.90 2.61
C ASP A 242 15.58 15.51 3.94
N ASN A 243 15.99 14.37 4.47
CA ASN A 243 15.57 13.94 5.80
C ASN A 243 16.34 14.76 6.85
N ILE A 244 15.61 15.60 7.57
CA ILE A 244 16.18 16.50 8.59
C ILE A 244 15.93 16.03 10.02
N THR A 245 15.38 14.84 10.22
CA THR A 245 15.04 14.30 11.54
C THR A 245 16.22 14.32 12.50
N GLY A 246 17.40 13.92 12.01
CA GLY A 246 18.65 13.90 12.79
C GLY A 246 19.18 15.27 13.21
N LYS A 247 18.60 16.38 12.70
CA LYS A 247 18.96 17.73 13.14
C LYS A 247 18.19 18.17 14.40
N ALA A 248 17.13 17.44 14.78
CA ALA A 248 16.30 17.78 15.92
C ALA A 248 16.73 17.06 17.19
N GLN A 249 16.55 17.70 18.33
CA GLN A 249 16.45 17.02 19.61
C GLN A 249 15.04 16.44 19.73
N ILE A 250 14.93 15.11 19.87
CA ILE A 250 13.65 14.41 19.94
C ILE A 250 13.37 14.03 21.40
N THR A 251 12.19 14.37 21.89
CA THR A 251 11.70 14.00 23.22
C THR A 251 10.28 13.47 23.14
N ALA A 252 9.87 12.67 24.12
CA ALA A 252 8.48 12.24 24.29
C ALA A 252 8.02 12.49 25.72
N ASP A 253 6.73 12.81 25.88
CA ASP A 253 6.12 12.98 27.21
C ASP A 253 5.98 11.66 27.96
N SER A 254 6.15 10.53 27.26
CA SER A 254 5.99 9.18 27.76
C SER A 254 6.86 8.20 26.97
N GLN A 255 7.59 7.34 27.67
CA GLN A 255 8.34 6.25 27.05
C GLN A 255 8.56 5.09 28.03
N GLN A 256 8.55 3.86 27.50
CA GLN A 256 8.85 2.66 28.25
C GLN A 256 10.36 2.47 28.40
N ASN A 257 10.79 1.87 29.51
CA ASN A 257 12.20 1.55 29.69
C ASN A 257 12.70 0.60 28.58
N GLY A 258 13.83 0.92 27.96
CA GLY A 258 14.37 0.18 26.82
C GLY A 258 13.81 0.59 25.44
N HIS A 259 12.77 1.44 25.39
CA HIS A 259 12.15 1.90 24.15
C HIS A 259 12.05 3.43 24.09
N PRO A 260 13.21 4.15 24.18
CA PRO A 260 13.22 5.62 24.10
C PRO A 260 12.81 6.11 22.72
N VAL A 261 12.32 7.35 22.65
CA VAL A 261 11.77 7.94 21.41
C VAL A 261 12.80 8.03 20.27
N THR A 262 14.08 8.04 20.58
CA THR A 262 15.17 8.04 19.59
C THR A 262 15.17 6.80 18.72
N LEU A 263 14.64 5.66 19.19
CA LEU A 263 14.51 4.43 18.41
C LEU A 263 13.46 4.51 17.28
N ALA A 264 12.54 5.49 17.33
CA ALA A 264 11.63 5.74 16.22
C ALA A 264 12.31 6.52 15.08
N ALA A 265 13.51 7.04 15.29
CA ALA A 265 14.21 7.93 14.35
C ALA A 265 15.66 7.48 14.05
N ASP A 266 16.01 6.24 14.38
CA ASP A 266 17.38 5.69 14.21
C ASP A 266 17.58 5.00 12.84
N GLY A 267 16.49 4.81 12.07
CA GLY A 267 16.51 4.15 10.76
C GLY A 267 16.57 2.61 10.82
N ASP A 268 16.53 2.01 12.02
CA ASP A 268 16.50 0.56 12.18
C ASP A 268 15.05 0.06 12.29
N SER A 269 14.61 -0.73 11.34
CA SER A 269 13.27 -1.30 11.30
C SER A 269 12.96 -2.30 12.42
N ALA A 270 13.98 -2.79 13.11
CA ALA A 270 13.85 -3.74 14.22
C ALA A 270 13.68 -3.05 15.58
N THR A 271 13.98 -1.76 15.66
CA THR A 271 13.83 -0.95 16.89
C THR A 271 12.54 -0.15 16.87
N TYR A 272 12.09 0.28 18.03
CA TYR A 272 10.87 1.08 18.14
C TYR A 272 10.80 1.86 19.47
N TRP A 273 10.16 3.00 19.43
CA TRP A 273 9.67 3.68 20.61
C TRP A 273 8.33 3.10 21.06
N LYS A 274 8.11 3.04 22.36
CA LYS A 274 6.84 2.70 22.97
C LYS A 274 6.51 3.64 24.13
N ALA A 275 5.27 4.13 24.17
CA ALA A 275 4.77 4.93 25.30
C ALA A 275 4.72 4.08 26.59
N SER A 276 4.71 4.73 27.76
CA SER A 276 4.59 4.06 29.06
C SER A 276 3.29 3.28 29.17
N GLU A 277 3.30 2.21 29.95
CA GLU A 277 2.16 1.34 30.18
C GLU A 277 0.88 2.10 30.57
N GLY A 278 -0.25 1.73 29.95
CA GLY A 278 -1.57 2.33 30.16
C GLY A 278 -1.78 3.69 29.49
N ARG A 279 -0.83 4.18 28.70
CA ARG A 279 -0.93 5.48 28.01
C ARG A 279 -1.45 5.29 26.57
N GLU A 280 -2.70 5.65 26.30
CA GLU A 280 -3.29 5.62 24.94
C GLU A 280 -3.07 6.92 24.15
N LYS A 281 -2.36 7.88 24.73
CA LYS A 281 -2.03 9.17 24.12
C LYS A 281 -0.58 9.49 24.39
N ALA A 282 0.07 10.20 23.47
CA ALA A 282 1.46 10.64 23.65
C ALA A 282 1.75 11.89 22.82
N VAL A 283 2.77 12.61 23.24
CA VAL A 283 3.29 13.78 22.56
C VAL A 283 4.77 13.59 22.32
N ILE A 284 5.18 13.61 21.05
CA ILE A 284 6.57 13.58 20.62
C ILE A 284 6.92 14.96 20.09
N THR A 285 8.00 15.54 20.61
CA THR A 285 8.47 16.87 20.23
C THR A 285 9.84 16.78 19.58
N LEU A 286 9.97 17.39 18.42
CA LEU A 286 11.22 17.60 17.70
C LEU A 286 11.59 19.08 17.80
N HIS A 287 12.66 19.41 18.49
CA HIS A 287 13.16 20.76 18.63
C HIS A 287 14.41 20.94 17.77
N PHE A 288 14.32 21.82 16.76
CA PHE A 288 15.45 22.17 15.92
C PHE A 288 16.24 23.32 16.54
N PRO A 289 17.60 23.31 16.48
CA PRO A 289 18.41 24.39 17.05
C PRO A 289 18.16 25.73 16.33
N GLU A 290 17.73 25.67 15.06
CA GLU A 290 17.31 26.82 14.25
C GLU A 290 16.09 26.44 13.40
N LYS A 291 15.34 27.44 12.92
CA LYS A 291 14.16 27.20 12.11
C LYS A 291 14.53 26.44 10.82
N GLN A 292 13.85 25.33 10.56
CA GLN A 292 13.96 24.52 9.37
C GLN A 292 12.71 24.69 8.50
N ASP A 293 12.88 24.55 7.18
CA ASP A 293 11.76 24.36 6.28
C ASP A 293 11.29 22.90 6.40
N VAL A 294 10.01 22.65 6.57
CA VAL A 294 9.40 21.32 6.70
C VAL A 294 8.19 21.24 5.80
N SER A 295 8.07 20.16 5.03
CA SER A 295 6.94 19.92 4.12
C SER A 295 6.31 18.53 4.28
N CYS A 296 6.99 17.58 4.96
CA CYS A 296 6.49 16.23 5.10
C CYS A 296 6.91 15.60 6.43
N VAL A 297 5.98 14.84 7.03
CA VAL A 297 6.22 13.97 8.18
C VAL A 297 5.78 12.56 7.83
N VAL A 298 6.65 11.57 8.09
CA VAL A 298 6.35 10.16 7.89
C VAL A 298 6.35 9.44 9.22
N LEU A 299 5.31 8.65 9.45
CA LEU A 299 5.14 7.81 10.64
C LEU A 299 4.96 6.35 10.23
N GLY A 300 5.43 5.42 11.07
CA GLY A 300 5.18 3.99 10.90
C GLY A 300 5.16 3.28 12.26
N GLU A 301 4.17 2.41 12.46
CA GLU A 301 4.08 1.57 13.65
C GLU A 301 4.99 0.35 13.55
N TYR A 302 5.39 -0.22 14.68
CA TYR A 302 6.07 -1.50 14.75
C TYR A 302 5.04 -2.63 14.71
N LEU A 303 4.67 -3.03 13.51
CA LEU A 303 3.56 -3.95 13.23
C LEU A 303 3.65 -5.35 13.84
N PRO A 304 4.84 -5.93 14.17
CA PRO A 304 4.87 -7.19 14.92
C PRO A 304 4.14 -7.13 16.27
N LEU A 305 3.93 -5.92 16.83
CA LEU A 305 3.13 -5.70 18.04
C LEU A 305 1.71 -5.22 17.74
N GLY A 306 1.36 -5.01 16.47
CA GLY A 306 0.02 -4.62 16.01
C GLY A 306 -0.08 -3.19 15.49
N GLN A 307 -1.25 -2.85 14.97
CA GLN A 307 -1.64 -1.50 14.56
C GLN A 307 -2.53 -0.89 15.64
N HIS A 308 -2.10 0.20 16.27
CA HIS A 308 -2.74 0.73 17.46
C HIS A 308 -3.21 2.18 17.31
N ILE A 309 -2.45 3.04 16.61
CA ILE A 309 -2.71 4.46 16.52
C ILE A 309 -3.95 4.72 15.68
N GLU A 310 -4.91 5.44 16.26
CA GLU A 310 -6.21 5.73 15.64
C GLU A 310 -6.29 7.15 15.09
N GLN A 311 -5.67 8.12 15.79
CA GLN A 311 -5.72 9.53 15.41
C GLN A 311 -4.53 10.31 15.99
N GLY A 312 -4.15 11.38 15.30
CA GLY A 312 -3.18 12.33 15.79
C GLY A 312 -3.17 13.64 15.01
N GLU A 313 -2.31 14.53 15.44
CA GLU A 313 -2.13 15.88 14.91
C GLU A 313 -0.64 16.17 14.70
N ILE A 314 -0.32 16.91 13.65
CA ILE A 314 0.98 17.54 13.44
C ILE A 314 0.84 19.02 13.79
N ILE A 315 1.69 19.50 14.69
CA ILE A 315 1.66 20.88 15.21
C ILE A 315 3.05 21.50 15.00
N ALA A 316 3.10 22.72 14.48
CA ALA A 316 4.34 23.45 14.27
C ALA A 316 4.28 24.80 15.01
N ASP A 317 5.29 25.08 15.84
CA ASP A 317 5.39 26.30 16.66
C ASP A 317 4.05 26.64 17.36
N GLY A 318 3.37 25.60 17.91
CA GLY A 318 2.09 25.72 18.63
C GLY A 318 0.84 25.80 17.73
N LYS A 319 0.97 25.81 16.40
CA LYS A 319 -0.16 25.84 15.46
C LYS A 319 -0.37 24.48 14.84
N LYS A 320 -1.61 23.96 14.89
CA LYS A 320 -1.97 22.73 14.17
C LYS A 320 -1.86 22.92 12.66
N ILE A 321 -1.14 22.00 11.99
CA ILE A 321 -0.90 22.00 10.54
C ILE A 321 -1.84 21.01 9.86
N THR A 322 -1.90 19.77 10.34
CA THR A 322 -2.75 18.73 9.76
C THR A 322 -3.12 17.68 10.81
N ASP A 323 -4.15 16.92 10.51
CA ASP A 323 -4.54 15.71 11.25
C ASP A 323 -4.09 14.48 10.49
N PHE A 324 -3.90 13.37 11.20
CA PHE A 324 -3.79 12.05 10.62
C PHE A 324 -4.71 11.07 11.35
N THR A 325 -5.13 10.04 10.65
CA THR A 325 -5.89 8.92 11.21
C THR A 325 -4.93 7.78 11.54
N VAL A 326 -5.28 6.52 11.24
CA VAL A 326 -4.44 5.36 11.49
C VAL A 326 -3.06 5.50 10.85
N VAL A 327 -2.05 4.95 11.52
CA VAL A 327 -0.67 4.99 11.03
C VAL A 327 -0.30 3.69 10.32
N GLY A 328 -0.32 2.56 11.02
CA GLY A 328 0.01 1.26 10.46
C GLY A 328 1.43 1.18 9.89
N HIS A 329 1.59 0.57 8.71
CA HIS A 329 2.90 0.42 8.08
C HIS A 329 3.54 1.77 7.75
N LYS A 330 2.76 2.69 7.16
CA LYS A 330 3.24 4.03 6.77
C LYS A 330 2.09 5.04 6.71
N ARG A 331 2.29 6.17 7.36
CA ARG A 331 1.48 7.38 7.22
C ARG A 331 2.37 8.50 6.72
N ILE A 332 2.03 9.08 5.56
CA ILE A 332 2.74 10.21 4.96
C ILE A 332 1.84 11.45 5.09
N CYS A 333 2.33 12.46 5.79
CA CYS A 333 1.64 13.73 5.97
C CYS A 333 2.40 14.82 5.20
N VAL A 334 1.95 15.14 3.99
CA VAL A 334 2.50 16.24 3.17
C VAL A 334 1.66 17.48 3.38
N PHE A 335 2.31 18.63 3.47
CA PHE A 335 1.69 19.94 3.62
C PHE A 335 2.54 21.03 2.96
N GLU A 336 2.00 22.24 2.83
CA GLU A 336 2.77 23.38 2.33
C GLU A 336 4.02 23.60 3.19
N THR A 337 5.15 23.90 2.56
CA THR A 337 6.41 24.12 3.26
C THR A 337 6.27 25.25 4.30
N ILE A 338 6.59 24.95 5.53
CA ILE A 338 6.55 25.89 6.65
C ILE A 338 7.92 26.01 7.32
N LYS A 339 8.23 27.19 7.86
CA LYS A 339 9.40 27.39 8.72
C LYS A 339 9.03 27.10 10.17
N VAL A 340 9.68 26.10 10.77
CA VAL A 340 9.36 25.62 12.11
C VAL A 340 10.63 25.43 12.94
N GLN A 341 10.56 25.76 14.22
CA GLN A 341 11.59 25.43 15.19
C GLN A 341 11.17 24.29 16.11
N GLU A 342 9.88 24.18 16.42
CA GLU A 342 9.31 23.08 17.22
C GLU A 342 8.22 22.37 16.43
N LEU A 343 8.44 21.09 16.13
CA LEU A 343 7.46 20.23 15.49
C LEU A 343 6.97 19.20 16.51
N VAL A 344 5.65 19.04 16.63
CA VAL A 344 5.02 18.12 17.56
C VAL A 344 4.17 17.11 16.81
N VAL A 345 4.42 15.83 17.05
CA VAL A 345 3.54 14.72 16.69
C VAL A 345 2.72 14.36 17.94
N LYS A 346 1.44 14.68 17.91
CA LYS A 346 0.52 14.45 19.03
C LYS A 346 -0.42 13.31 18.70
N ILE A 347 -0.24 12.15 19.33
CA ILE A 347 -1.14 11.01 19.23
C ILE A 347 -2.31 11.26 20.19
N THR A 348 -3.51 11.44 19.62
CA THR A 348 -4.72 11.81 20.38
C THR A 348 -5.58 10.62 20.75
N SER A 349 -5.42 9.49 20.03
CA SER A 349 -6.11 8.23 20.30
C SER A 349 -5.28 7.04 19.81
N SER A 350 -5.22 5.99 20.63
CA SER A 350 -4.61 4.70 20.31
C SER A 350 -5.35 3.58 21.03
N ARG A 351 -5.34 2.37 20.51
CA ARG A 351 -6.01 1.19 21.10
C ARG A 351 -5.35 0.70 22.37
N THR A 352 -4.05 0.89 22.45
CA THR A 352 -3.18 0.62 23.59
C THR A 352 -2.02 1.62 23.53
N GLU A 353 -0.90 1.34 24.20
CA GLU A 353 0.26 2.21 24.14
C GLU A 353 0.70 2.42 22.69
N PRO A 354 0.82 3.69 22.22
CA PRO A 354 1.36 3.96 20.88
C PRO A 354 2.79 3.43 20.74
N ILE A 355 3.07 2.87 19.57
CA ILE A 355 4.37 2.30 19.22
C ILE A 355 4.77 2.81 17.84
N LEU A 356 5.93 3.45 17.71
CA LEU A 356 6.46 3.89 16.43
C LEU A 356 7.85 3.28 16.18
N ARG A 357 8.04 2.68 15.00
CA ARG A 357 9.35 2.29 14.46
C ARG A 357 9.92 3.34 13.52
N LEU A 358 9.07 4.25 13.04
CA LEU A 358 9.45 5.25 12.04
C LEU A 358 8.86 6.61 12.40
N LEU A 359 9.74 7.59 12.48
CA LEU A 359 9.43 9.02 12.57
C LEU A 359 10.47 9.76 11.74
N GLU A 360 10.04 10.31 10.61
CA GLU A 360 10.91 11.07 9.71
C GLU A 360 10.27 12.40 9.37
N VAL A 361 11.13 13.41 9.21
CA VAL A 361 10.75 14.78 8.85
C VAL A 361 11.58 15.22 7.65
N TYR A 362 10.90 15.74 6.64
CA TYR A 362 11.50 16.13 5.38
C TYR A 362 11.25 17.61 5.07
N ARG A 363 12.26 18.19 4.36
CA ARG A 363 12.20 19.57 3.89
C ARG A 363 11.38 19.69 2.62
#